data_13283a74c0f71499db0d57440f115e49
#
_entry.id   13283a74c0f71499db0d57440f115e49
#
_cell.length_a   1.000
_cell.length_b   1.000
_cell.length_c   1.000
_cell.angle_alpha   90.00
_cell.angle_beta   90.00
_cell.angle_gamma   90.00
#
_symmetry.space_group_name_H-M   'P 1'
#
loop_
_entity.id
_entity.type
_entity.pdbx_description
1 polymer ?
#
loop_
_entity_poly.entity_id
_entity_poly.type
_entity_poly.pdbx_seq_one_letter_code
_entity_poly.pdbx_strand_id
1 'polypeptide(L)'
;MNQSIGILGGGQLGLMLLQASIDWNLPIHVLDPDAAAPCRSLCRRFVQGSLTDYDTVYRFGQDVDILTIEIEKVNVDALETLEREGKRVFPQPAVIRIIQDKRRQKQFFRDHNLPTADFVLTENRAGVAEALRQNPSFLPAFHKLGRDGYDGRGVQRISSEADLPKAFDAPGLLEKAVDFEKELAVIVARNEQGQLQTFPTVEMVFHPDLNLVDYLFAPAQISAEVDRQAQAIARQTAEAFGIVGVLAVELFLTKTGEILINEVAPRPHNSGHHTIRANVTSQFEQHWRAILNLPLGNTMAYQSAAMINLLGKEGHTGPAHYEGLNDLLAMPGVFPFLYGKAMTKPFRKMGHITLMDADLETLRQRVAEVQGAIQVITL
;
A
#
# COMPACT_ATOMS: atom_id res chain seq x y z
N MET A 1 -0.39 -8.38 -27.38
CA MET A 1 0.03 -9.04 -26.14
C MET A 1 -0.99 -10.15 -25.85
N ASN A 2 -0.59 -11.43 -25.98
CA ASN A 2 -1.54 -12.57 -25.89
C ASN A 2 -1.42 -13.34 -24.54
N GLN A 3 -0.57 -12.85 -23.63
CA GLN A 3 -0.38 -13.51 -22.34
C GLN A 3 -1.55 -13.22 -21.40
N SER A 4 -2.15 -14.27 -20.84
CA SER A 4 -3.19 -14.18 -19.84
C SER A 4 -2.58 -13.81 -18.47
N ILE A 5 -3.21 -12.88 -17.77
CA ILE A 5 -2.71 -12.37 -16.48
C ILE A 5 -3.73 -12.66 -15.41
N GLY A 6 -3.27 -13.26 -14.29
CA GLY A 6 -4.06 -13.48 -13.10
C GLY A 6 -3.75 -12.45 -12.04
N ILE A 7 -4.78 -11.86 -11.43
CA ILE A 7 -4.67 -11.04 -10.24
C ILE A 7 -5.24 -11.80 -9.05
N LEU A 8 -4.46 -11.93 -7.97
CA LEU A 8 -4.93 -12.42 -6.70
C LEU A 8 -5.43 -11.26 -5.85
N GLY A 9 -6.74 -11.22 -5.67
CA GLY A 9 -7.50 -10.13 -5.07
C GLY A 9 -8.24 -9.30 -6.11
N GLY A 10 -9.52 -9.05 -5.85
CA GLY A 10 -10.45 -8.32 -6.73
C GLY A 10 -10.99 -7.04 -6.11
N GLY A 11 -10.30 -6.49 -5.12
CA GLY A 11 -10.65 -5.26 -4.43
C GLY A 11 -10.39 -4.00 -5.25
N GLN A 12 -10.25 -2.86 -4.57
CA GLN A 12 -10.06 -1.57 -5.24
C GLN A 12 -8.74 -1.46 -6.01
N LEU A 13 -7.66 -2.09 -5.54
CA LEU A 13 -6.37 -2.03 -6.25
C LEU A 13 -6.44 -2.88 -7.52
N GLY A 14 -7.05 -4.06 -7.44
CA GLY A 14 -7.35 -4.88 -8.61
C GLY A 14 -8.23 -4.16 -9.62
N LEU A 15 -9.25 -3.41 -9.18
CA LEU A 15 -10.09 -2.58 -10.04
C LEU A 15 -9.28 -1.53 -10.80
N MET A 16 -8.38 -0.82 -10.11
CA MET A 16 -7.53 0.20 -10.74
C MET A 16 -6.46 -0.42 -11.67
N LEU A 17 -5.95 -1.62 -11.33
CA LEU A 17 -5.12 -2.40 -12.25
C LEU A 17 -5.89 -2.78 -13.52
N LEU A 18 -7.14 -3.26 -13.39
CA LEU A 18 -8.00 -3.57 -14.54
C LEU A 18 -8.21 -2.34 -15.43
N GLN A 19 -8.54 -1.18 -14.85
CA GLN A 19 -8.73 0.03 -15.63
C GLN A 19 -7.48 0.45 -16.40
N ALA A 20 -6.30 0.34 -15.77
CA ALA A 20 -5.03 0.63 -16.44
C ALA A 20 -4.65 -0.41 -17.52
N SER A 21 -5.35 -1.54 -17.61
CA SER A 21 -5.13 -2.59 -18.61
C SER A 21 -5.98 -2.45 -19.87
N ILE A 22 -7.02 -1.59 -19.83
CA ILE A 22 -8.05 -1.50 -20.89
C ILE A 22 -7.43 -1.02 -22.21
N ASP A 23 -6.63 0.04 -22.17
CA ASP A 23 -6.00 0.61 -23.37
C ASP A 23 -5.09 -0.39 -24.10
N TRP A 24 -4.59 -1.38 -23.37
CA TRP A 24 -3.71 -2.43 -23.91
C TRP A 24 -4.44 -3.73 -24.18
N ASN A 25 -5.76 -3.78 -23.91
CA ASN A 25 -6.60 -4.97 -24.09
C ASN A 25 -5.99 -6.24 -23.45
N LEU A 26 -5.45 -6.10 -22.23
CA LEU A 26 -4.85 -7.24 -21.53
C LEU A 26 -5.95 -8.22 -21.05
N PRO A 27 -5.78 -9.53 -21.27
CA PRO A 27 -6.74 -10.53 -20.84
C PRO A 27 -6.56 -10.85 -19.35
N ILE A 28 -7.23 -10.06 -18.48
CA ILE A 28 -7.11 -10.17 -17.03
C ILE A 28 -8.12 -11.15 -16.44
N HIS A 29 -7.63 -12.10 -15.66
CA HIS A 29 -8.40 -13.00 -14.81
C HIS A 29 -8.24 -12.58 -13.35
N VAL A 30 -9.27 -12.76 -12.53
CA VAL A 30 -9.24 -12.35 -11.10
C VAL A 30 -9.71 -13.50 -10.23
N LEU A 31 -8.98 -13.78 -9.14
CA LEU A 31 -9.39 -14.65 -8.05
C LEU A 31 -9.69 -13.79 -6.82
N ASP A 32 -10.89 -13.93 -6.25
CA ASP A 32 -11.27 -13.22 -5.01
C ASP A 32 -12.33 -14.03 -4.23
N PRO A 33 -12.29 -14.05 -2.88
CA PRO A 33 -13.31 -14.73 -2.09
C PRO A 33 -14.69 -14.05 -2.10
N ASP A 34 -14.73 -12.72 -2.33
CA ASP A 34 -15.97 -11.95 -2.35
C ASP A 34 -16.65 -12.03 -3.72
N ALA A 35 -17.81 -12.68 -3.76
CA ALA A 35 -18.64 -12.73 -4.97
C ALA A 35 -19.08 -11.35 -5.49
N ALA A 36 -19.03 -10.31 -4.64
CA ALA A 36 -19.33 -8.92 -4.99
C ALA A 36 -18.06 -8.05 -5.12
N ALA A 37 -16.91 -8.67 -5.38
CA ALA A 37 -15.64 -7.96 -5.55
C ALA A 37 -15.74 -6.90 -6.67
N PRO A 38 -15.16 -5.70 -6.50
CA PRO A 38 -15.16 -4.62 -7.48
C PRO A 38 -14.74 -5.03 -8.90
N CYS A 39 -13.84 -5.98 -9.02
CA CYS A 39 -13.32 -6.46 -10.30
C CYS A 39 -14.28 -7.37 -11.09
N ARG A 40 -15.29 -7.96 -10.44
CA ARG A 40 -16.08 -9.06 -10.99
C ARG A 40 -16.69 -8.77 -12.36
N SER A 41 -17.26 -7.59 -12.55
CA SER A 41 -17.97 -7.22 -13.77
C SER A 41 -17.06 -6.73 -14.90
N LEU A 42 -15.76 -6.50 -14.61
CA LEU A 42 -14.83 -5.85 -15.53
C LEU A 42 -13.70 -6.78 -16.00
N CYS A 43 -13.40 -7.86 -15.28
CA CYS A 43 -12.38 -8.81 -15.68
C CYS A 43 -12.90 -9.78 -16.73
N ARG A 44 -11.99 -10.36 -17.54
CA ARG A 44 -12.34 -11.36 -18.54
C ARG A 44 -12.89 -12.65 -17.95
N ARG A 45 -12.36 -13.04 -16.79
CA ARG A 45 -12.80 -14.22 -16.03
C ARG A 45 -12.67 -13.92 -14.54
N PHE A 46 -13.73 -14.12 -13.80
CA PHE A 46 -13.74 -14.07 -12.34
C PHE A 46 -13.85 -15.47 -11.76
N VAL A 47 -12.97 -15.79 -10.83
CA VAL A 47 -12.98 -17.04 -10.07
C VAL A 47 -13.24 -16.70 -8.61
N GLN A 48 -14.32 -17.23 -8.04
CA GLN A 48 -14.58 -17.07 -6.61
C GLN A 48 -13.83 -18.14 -5.84
N GLY A 49 -12.95 -17.72 -4.91
CA GLY A 49 -12.17 -18.66 -4.10
C GLY A 49 -11.22 -17.98 -3.12
N SER A 50 -10.71 -18.76 -2.19
CA SER A 50 -9.80 -18.28 -1.14
C SER A 50 -8.41 -17.97 -1.69
N LEU A 51 -7.89 -16.79 -1.35
CA LEU A 51 -6.54 -16.38 -1.69
C LEU A 51 -5.46 -17.09 -0.84
N THR A 52 -5.85 -17.69 0.28
CA THR A 52 -4.94 -18.35 1.22
C THR A 52 -4.99 -19.88 1.14
N ASP A 53 -5.90 -20.42 0.36
CA ASP A 53 -5.98 -21.85 0.09
C ASP A 53 -5.02 -22.25 -1.02
N TYR A 54 -4.17 -23.25 -0.74
CA TYR A 54 -3.13 -23.69 -1.67
C TYR A 54 -3.71 -24.18 -3.01
N ASP A 55 -4.68 -25.09 -2.95
CA ASP A 55 -5.23 -25.74 -4.15
C ASP A 55 -5.99 -24.74 -5.03
N THR A 56 -6.66 -23.78 -4.42
CA THR A 56 -7.40 -22.74 -5.13
C THR A 56 -6.45 -21.80 -5.88
N VAL A 57 -5.41 -21.30 -5.20
CA VAL A 57 -4.40 -20.42 -5.80
C VAL A 57 -3.61 -21.17 -6.88
N TYR A 58 -3.20 -22.41 -6.60
CA TYR A 58 -2.45 -23.23 -7.55
C TYR A 58 -3.25 -23.49 -8.83
N ARG A 59 -4.51 -23.96 -8.74
CA ARG A 59 -5.36 -24.20 -9.91
C ARG A 59 -5.62 -22.93 -10.70
N PHE A 60 -5.88 -21.82 -10.03
CA PHE A 60 -6.05 -20.51 -10.72
C PHE A 60 -4.78 -20.13 -11.47
N GLY A 61 -3.61 -20.32 -10.86
CA GLY A 61 -2.31 -19.99 -11.46
C GLY A 61 -1.97 -20.86 -12.67
N GLN A 62 -2.43 -22.12 -12.72
CA GLN A 62 -2.23 -22.97 -13.90
C GLN A 62 -2.93 -22.43 -15.17
N ASP A 63 -4.04 -21.71 -14.99
CA ASP A 63 -4.87 -21.20 -16.09
C ASP A 63 -4.35 -19.87 -16.69
N VAL A 64 -3.25 -19.31 -16.16
CA VAL A 64 -2.70 -18.02 -16.60
C VAL A 64 -1.19 -18.09 -16.85
N ASP A 65 -0.66 -17.16 -17.65
CA ASP A 65 0.77 -17.10 -17.97
C ASP A 65 1.56 -16.30 -16.93
N ILE A 66 0.95 -15.25 -16.40
CA ILE A 66 1.54 -14.34 -15.40
C ILE A 66 0.59 -14.20 -14.22
N LEU A 67 1.12 -14.24 -12.99
CA LEU A 67 0.36 -13.90 -11.78
C LEU A 67 0.89 -12.62 -11.14
N THR A 68 -0.05 -11.83 -10.62
CA THR A 68 0.26 -10.72 -9.73
C THR A 68 -0.72 -10.64 -8.57
N ILE A 69 -0.44 -9.79 -7.60
CA ILE A 69 -1.26 -9.62 -6.40
C ILE A 69 -1.78 -8.19 -6.27
N GLU A 70 -2.96 -8.00 -5.67
CA GLU A 70 -3.41 -6.70 -5.16
C GLU A 70 -3.39 -6.62 -3.63
N ILE A 71 -3.16 -7.76 -2.97
CA ILE A 71 -3.11 -7.88 -1.52
C ILE A 71 -2.03 -8.89 -1.13
N GLU A 72 -1.33 -8.64 -0.03
CA GLU A 72 -0.23 -9.49 0.44
C GLU A 72 -0.72 -10.81 1.04
N LYS A 73 -1.97 -10.89 1.53
CA LYS A 73 -2.53 -12.10 2.18
C LYS A 73 -2.92 -13.16 1.16
N VAL A 74 -1.91 -13.79 0.58
CA VAL A 74 -2.04 -14.86 -0.43
C VAL A 74 -1.26 -16.10 0.01
N ASN A 75 -1.58 -17.27 -0.58
CA ASN A 75 -0.82 -18.50 -0.32
C ASN A 75 0.50 -18.48 -1.11
N VAL A 76 1.61 -18.20 -0.40
CA VAL A 76 2.93 -18.10 -1.01
C VAL A 76 3.49 -19.48 -1.42
N ASP A 77 3.13 -20.55 -0.73
CA ASP A 77 3.62 -21.89 -1.07
C ASP A 77 3.09 -22.34 -2.46
N ALA A 78 1.83 -22.00 -2.77
CA ALA A 78 1.26 -22.19 -4.10
C ALA A 78 1.99 -21.36 -5.17
N LEU A 79 2.29 -20.09 -4.86
CA LEU A 79 3.03 -19.21 -5.76
C LEU A 79 4.46 -19.70 -6.03
N GLU A 80 5.17 -20.17 -5.01
CA GLU A 80 6.51 -20.77 -5.16
C GLU A 80 6.47 -22.05 -6.01
N THR A 81 5.41 -22.84 -5.89
CA THR A 81 5.24 -24.03 -6.71
C THR A 81 5.01 -23.65 -8.18
N LEU A 82 4.13 -22.69 -8.44
CA LEU A 82 3.86 -22.17 -9.78
C LEU A 82 5.13 -21.56 -10.43
N GLU A 83 5.92 -20.79 -9.67
CA GLU A 83 7.18 -20.24 -10.13
C GLU A 83 8.19 -21.37 -10.52
N ARG A 84 8.34 -22.40 -9.68
CA ARG A 84 9.19 -23.57 -9.97
C ARG A 84 8.74 -24.35 -11.21
N GLU A 85 7.46 -24.33 -11.53
CA GLU A 85 6.87 -24.93 -12.70
C GLU A 85 6.94 -24.01 -13.95
N GLY A 86 7.60 -22.85 -13.84
CA GLY A 86 7.86 -21.94 -14.94
C GLY A 86 6.81 -20.86 -15.16
N LYS A 87 5.83 -20.69 -14.26
CA LYS A 87 4.91 -19.56 -14.29
C LYS A 87 5.62 -18.28 -13.87
N ARG A 88 5.30 -17.17 -14.51
CA ARG A 88 5.82 -15.85 -14.11
C ARG A 88 4.95 -15.31 -12.98
N VAL A 89 5.53 -15.13 -11.79
CA VAL A 89 4.83 -14.63 -10.60
C VAL A 89 5.49 -13.33 -10.15
N PHE A 90 4.73 -12.24 -10.13
CA PHE A 90 5.24 -10.92 -9.76
C PHE A 90 4.29 -10.19 -8.79
N PRO A 91 4.81 -9.62 -7.68
CA PRO A 91 6.22 -9.76 -7.26
C PRO A 91 6.59 -11.24 -7.00
N GLN A 92 7.86 -11.52 -7.02
CA GLN A 92 8.36 -12.87 -6.81
C GLN A 92 7.90 -13.42 -5.45
N PRO A 93 7.56 -14.71 -5.35
CA PRO A 93 7.05 -15.31 -4.12
C PRO A 93 8.00 -15.12 -2.91
N ALA A 94 9.30 -15.16 -3.14
CA ALA A 94 10.30 -14.90 -2.09
C ALA A 94 10.17 -13.51 -1.48
N VAL A 95 9.88 -12.50 -2.29
CA VAL A 95 9.63 -11.11 -1.82
C VAL A 95 8.36 -11.05 -0.98
N ILE A 96 7.27 -11.67 -1.48
CA ILE A 96 6.00 -11.71 -0.75
C ILE A 96 6.19 -12.39 0.62
N ARG A 97 6.93 -13.50 0.67
CA ARG A 97 7.22 -14.25 1.91
C ARG A 97 7.95 -13.42 2.96
N ILE A 98 8.86 -12.56 2.54
CA ILE A 98 9.56 -11.63 3.45
C ILE A 98 8.56 -10.59 3.96
N ILE A 99 7.79 -9.98 3.06
CA ILE A 99 6.94 -8.82 3.38
C ILE A 99 5.70 -9.23 4.19
N GLN A 100 5.17 -10.45 4.03
CA GLN A 100 4.07 -10.96 4.84
C GLN A 100 4.40 -11.09 6.33
N ASP A 101 5.67 -11.05 6.71
CA ASP A 101 6.10 -11.16 8.11
C ASP A 101 6.97 -9.96 8.49
N LYS A 102 6.43 -9.04 9.30
CA LYS A 102 7.12 -7.82 9.73
C LYS A 102 8.47 -8.10 10.42
N ARG A 103 8.63 -9.28 11.06
CA ARG A 103 9.89 -9.72 11.67
C ARG A 103 10.95 -9.96 10.59
N ARG A 104 10.57 -10.71 9.54
CA ARG A 104 11.43 -10.98 8.38
C ARG A 104 11.74 -9.72 7.61
N GLN A 105 10.74 -8.85 7.43
CA GLN A 105 10.92 -7.57 6.73
C GLN A 105 11.94 -6.67 7.45
N LYS A 106 11.82 -6.51 8.76
CA LYS A 106 12.77 -5.70 9.55
C LYS A 106 14.17 -6.34 9.60
N GLN A 107 14.23 -7.66 9.72
CA GLN A 107 15.51 -8.40 9.63
C GLN A 107 16.16 -8.17 8.26
N PHE A 108 15.39 -8.24 7.18
CA PHE A 108 15.86 -7.99 5.82
C PHE A 108 16.44 -6.56 5.68
N PHE A 109 15.78 -5.54 6.23
CA PHE A 109 16.30 -4.17 6.20
C PHE A 109 17.66 -4.09 6.90
N ARG A 110 17.79 -4.69 8.07
CA ARG A 110 19.04 -4.72 8.84
C ARG A 110 20.16 -5.44 8.07
N ASP A 111 19.87 -6.60 7.51
CA ASP A 111 20.85 -7.43 6.81
C ASP A 111 21.36 -6.78 5.51
N HIS A 112 20.57 -5.87 4.93
CA HIS A 112 20.94 -5.10 3.73
C HIS A 112 21.35 -3.66 4.03
N ASN A 113 21.58 -3.31 5.31
CA ASN A 113 21.96 -1.96 5.74
C ASN A 113 20.99 -0.86 5.26
N LEU A 114 19.71 -1.19 5.17
CA LEU A 114 18.65 -0.22 4.87
C LEU A 114 18.23 0.49 6.16
N PRO A 115 18.11 1.83 6.15
CA PRO A 115 17.82 2.59 7.36
C PRO A 115 16.40 2.29 7.87
N THR A 116 16.28 1.84 9.11
CA THR A 116 15.00 1.58 9.77
C THR A 116 15.13 1.81 11.26
N ALA A 117 14.01 2.01 11.95
CA ALA A 117 14.01 2.18 13.40
C ALA A 117 14.62 0.96 14.12
N ASP A 118 15.25 1.20 15.26
CA ASP A 118 15.76 0.14 16.13
C ASP A 118 14.64 -0.82 16.51
N PHE A 119 14.92 -2.12 16.48
CA PHE A 119 13.95 -3.14 16.82
C PHE A 119 14.57 -4.37 17.48
N VAL A 120 13.74 -5.08 18.25
CA VAL A 120 14.05 -6.38 18.83
C VAL A 120 12.95 -7.37 18.44
N LEU A 121 13.34 -8.54 17.94
CA LEU A 121 12.38 -9.62 17.66
C LEU A 121 11.95 -10.26 18.98
N THR A 122 10.65 -10.53 19.13
CA THR A 122 10.05 -11.10 20.32
C THR A 122 9.20 -12.30 19.96
N GLU A 123 9.17 -13.34 20.80
CA GLU A 123 8.35 -14.51 20.56
C GLU A 123 6.98 -14.43 21.24
N ASN A 124 6.89 -13.60 22.30
CA ASN A 124 5.69 -13.46 23.10
C ASN A 124 5.81 -12.21 24.00
N ARG A 125 4.80 -11.95 24.82
CA ARG A 125 4.77 -10.83 25.77
C ARG A 125 5.94 -10.87 26.78
N ALA A 126 6.34 -12.05 27.25
CA ALA A 126 7.48 -12.16 28.16
C ALA A 126 8.77 -11.72 27.50
N GLY A 127 8.96 -11.99 26.20
CA GLY A 127 10.08 -11.50 25.42
C GLY A 127 10.08 -9.97 25.29
N VAL A 128 8.91 -9.33 25.17
CA VAL A 128 8.79 -7.86 25.20
C VAL A 128 9.27 -7.29 26.54
N ALA A 129 8.81 -7.88 27.66
CA ALA A 129 9.22 -7.46 29.00
C ALA A 129 10.73 -7.62 29.21
N GLU A 130 11.32 -8.71 28.70
CA GLU A 130 12.77 -8.94 28.78
C GLU A 130 13.55 -7.91 27.96
N ALA A 131 13.13 -7.63 26.73
CA ALA A 131 13.76 -6.63 25.87
C ALA A 131 13.77 -5.23 26.53
N LEU A 132 12.67 -4.85 27.18
CA LEU A 132 12.59 -3.57 27.90
C LEU A 132 13.42 -3.54 29.18
N ARG A 133 13.54 -4.65 29.89
CA ARG A 133 14.46 -4.74 31.06
C ARG A 133 15.91 -4.61 30.65
N GLN A 134 16.30 -5.21 29.54
CA GLN A 134 17.67 -5.11 29.00
C GLN A 134 17.97 -3.71 28.45
N ASN A 135 16.99 -3.05 27.88
CA ASN A 135 17.15 -1.71 27.30
C ASN A 135 15.95 -0.80 27.61
N PRO A 136 15.88 -0.18 28.79
CA PRO A 136 14.81 0.74 29.14
C PRO A 136 14.68 1.98 28.24
N SER A 137 15.77 2.36 27.53
CA SER A 137 15.78 3.50 26.59
C SER A 137 15.02 3.21 25.28
N PHE A 138 14.49 1.99 25.11
CA PHE A 138 13.63 1.63 23.99
C PHE A 138 12.24 2.26 24.10
N LEU A 139 11.81 2.66 25.29
CA LEU A 139 10.51 3.32 25.48
C LEU A 139 10.56 4.82 25.07
N PRO A 140 9.48 5.34 24.46
CA PRO A 140 8.29 4.61 24.01
C PRO A 140 8.56 3.73 22.80
N ALA A 141 7.81 2.63 22.67
CA ALA A 141 7.96 1.65 21.62
C ALA A 141 6.60 1.20 21.04
N PHE A 142 6.65 0.53 19.92
CA PHE A 142 5.49 -0.16 19.34
C PHE A 142 5.77 -1.66 19.28
N HIS A 143 4.88 -2.44 19.88
CA HIS A 143 4.87 -3.87 19.70
C HIS A 143 3.98 -4.23 18.50
N LYS A 144 4.57 -4.82 17.47
CA LYS A 144 3.91 -5.17 16.20
C LYS A 144 3.87 -6.70 16.05
N LEU A 145 2.70 -7.24 15.70
CA LEU A 145 2.60 -8.66 15.32
C LEU A 145 3.45 -8.94 14.08
N GLY A 146 4.08 -10.09 14.01
CA GLY A 146 4.85 -10.51 12.86
C GLY A 146 3.96 -10.71 11.63
N ARG A 147 2.79 -11.30 11.80
CA ARG A 147 1.83 -11.58 10.73
C ARG A 147 0.44 -11.06 11.07
N ASP A 148 -0.42 -10.97 10.03
CA ASP A 148 -1.85 -10.60 10.16
C ASP A 148 -2.12 -9.18 10.70
N GLY A 149 -1.09 -8.31 10.78
CA GLY A 149 -1.24 -6.88 11.06
C GLY A 149 -1.43 -6.06 9.78
N TYR A 150 -2.49 -5.24 9.71
CA TYR A 150 -2.80 -4.34 8.59
C TYR A 150 -3.65 -3.15 9.05
N ASP A 151 -3.55 -2.03 8.38
CA ASP A 151 -4.34 -0.81 8.66
C ASP A 151 -4.39 -0.48 10.17
N GLY A 152 -3.22 -0.46 10.86
CA GLY A 152 -3.10 -0.19 12.29
C GLY A 152 -3.48 -1.35 13.23
N ARG A 153 -4.05 -2.44 12.72
CA ARG A 153 -4.30 -3.65 13.51
C ARG A 153 -3.02 -4.43 13.72
N GLY A 154 -2.88 -5.04 14.91
CA GLY A 154 -1.66 -5.76 15.28
C GLY A 154 -0.48 -4.85 15.62
N VAL A 155 -0.75 -3.59 15.98
CA VAL A 155 0.22 -2.63 16.50
C VAL A 155 -0.26 -2.13 17.86
N GLN A 156 0.60 -2.21 18.87
CA GLN A 156 0.31 -1.77 20.24
C GLN A 156 1.41 -0.85 20.73
N ARG A 157 1.05 0.37 21.12
CA ARG A 157 1.99 1.30 21.74
C ARG A 157 2.28 0.88 23.18
N ILE A 158 3.55 0.86 23.54
CA ILE A 158 4.08 0.62 24.87
C ILE A 158 4.84 1.87 25.29
N SER A 159 4.22 2.67 26.16
CA SER A 159 4.80 3.93 26.64
C SER A 159 5.54 3.76 27.96
N SER A 160 5.19 2.73 28.73
CA SER A 160 5.79 2.39 30.03
C SER A 160 5.63 0.89 30.31
N GLU A 161 6.28 0.40 31.33
CA GLU A 161 6.10 -0.99 31.80
C GLU A 161 4.64 -1.33 32.17
N ALA A 162 3.85 -0.35 32.58
CA ALA A 162 2.42 -0.53 32.89
C ALA A 162 1.60 -0.93 31.65
N ASP A 163 2.11 -0.68 30.43
CA ASP A 163 1.47 -1.07 29.19
C ASP A 163 1.81 -2.51 28.74
N LEU A 164 2.73 -3.21 29.40
CA LEU A 164 3.11 -4.58 29.07
C LEU A 164 1.92 -5.55 28.95
N PRO A 165 0.87 -5.47 29.77
CA PRO A 165 -0.31 -6.32 29.61
C PRO A 165 -1.02 -6.17 28.27
N LYS A 166 -0.85 -5.02 27.59
CA LYS A 166 -1.42 -4.74 26.25
C LYS A 166 -0.61 -5.38 25.13
N ALA A 167 0.65 -5.76 25.37
CA ALA A 167 1.48 -6.41 24.36
C ALA A 167 0.87 -7.74 23.95
N PHE A 168 0.99 -8.08 22.66
CA PHE A 168 0.51 -9.35 22.12
C PHE A 168 1.30 -10.51 22.69
N ASP A 169 0.61 -11.62 22.96
CA ASP A 169 1.26 -12.86 23.39
C ASP A 169 1.47 -13.78 22.17
N ALA A 170 2.26 -13.30 21.22
CA ALA A 170 2.52 -13.92 19.94
C ALA A 170 3.85 -13.42 19.34
N PRO A 171 4.43 -14.16 18.38
CA PRO A 171 5.64 -13.72 17.68
C PRO A 171 5.46 -12.37 17.00
N GLY A 172 6.38 -11.45 17.28
CA GLY A 172 6.33 -10.07 16.80
C GLY A 172 7.67 -9.38 16.91
N LEU A 173 7.63 -8.07 16.92
CA LEU A 173 8.79 -7.23 17.15
C LEU A 173 8.42 -6.03 18.04
N LEU A 174 9.36 -5.64 18.89
CA LEU A 174 9.31 -4.37 19.60
C LEU A 174 10.16 -3.37 18.84
N GLU A 175 9.55 -2.31 18.34
CA GLU A 175 10.20 -1.26 17.57
C GLU A 175 10.20 0.02 18.38
N LYS A 176 11.37 0.68 18.48
CA LYS A 176 11.49 1.98 19.13
C LYS A 176 10.64 3.02 18.40
N ALA A 177 9.88 3.81 19.14
CA ALA A 177 9.09 4.87 18.54
C ALA A 177 10.00 5.93 17.90
N VAL A 178 9.74 6.26 16.66
CA VAL A 178 10.44 7.30 15.91
C VAL A 178 9.80 8.65 16.23
N ASP A 179 10.61 9.63 16.63
CA ASP A 179 10.17 11.03 16.72
C ASP A 179 10.29 11.69 15.36
N PHE A 180 9.26 11.53 14.55
CA PHE A 180 9.23 12.03 13.20
C PHE A 180 8.51 13.37 13.06
N GLU A 181 8.90 14.12 12.03
CA GLU A 181 8.24 15.36 11.60
C GLU A 181 7.17 15.06 10.55
N LYS A 182 7.48 14.15 9.61
CA LYS A 182 6.58 13.78 8.51
C LYS A 182 6.62 12.29 8.22
N GLU A 183 5.48 11.79 7.76
CA GLU A 183 5.40 10.49 7.10
C GLU A 183 5.42 10.68 5.60
N LEU A 184 6.35 10.01 4.95
CA LEU A 184 6.56 10.10 3.50
C LEU A 184 6.33 8.74 2.86
N ALA A 185 6.06 8.73 1.55
CA ALA A 185 6.12 7.50 0.77
C ALA A 185 6.73 7.75 -0.60
N VAL A 186 7.46 6.76 -1.09
CA VAL A 186 7.98 6.73 -2.46
C VAL A 186 7.51 5.44 -3.12
N ILE A 187 6.90 5.54 -4.30
CA ILE A 187 6.63 4.39 -5.14
C ILE A 187 7.77 4.23 -6.13
N VAL A 188 8.30 3.02 -6.19
CA VAL A 188 9.34 2.64 -7.14
C VAL A 188 8.87 1.45 -7.97
N ALA A 189 9.06 1.51 -9.28
CA ALA A 189 8.85 0.40 -10.19
C ALA A 189 10.18 -0.17 -10.64
N ARG A 190 10.28 -1.50 -10.76
CA ARG A 190 11.45 -2.20 -11.28
C ARG A 190 11.00 -3.31 -12.22
N ASN A 191 11.58 -3.39 -13.43
CA ASN A 191 11.31 -4.47 -14.37
C ASN A 191 12.36 -5.60 -14.27
N GLU A 192 12.17 -6.68 -15.04
CA GLU A 192 13.08 -7.84 -15.07
C GLU A 192 14.49 -7.48 -15.55
N GLN A 193 14.64 -6.41 -16.34
CA GLN A 193 15.95 -5.92 -16.81
C GLN A 193 16.68 -5.08 -15.75
N GLY A 194 16.06 -4.86 -14.58
CA GLY A 194 16.63 -4.05 -13.51
C GLY A 194 16.48 -2.54 -13.70
N GLN A 195 15.71 -2.07 -14.72
CA GLN A 195 15.41 -0.66 -14.84
C GLN A 195 14.52 -0.22 -13.68
N LEU A 196 14.79 0.96 -13.14
CA LEU A 196 14.09 1.55 -12.00
C LEU A 196 13.53 2.92 -12.35
N GLN A 197 12.28 3.17 -11.94
CA GLN A 197 11.66 4.48 -11.96
C GLN A 197 10.97 4.75 -10.61
N THR A 198 11.23 5.92 -10.03
CA THR A 198 10.55 6.39 -8.82
C THR A 198 9.52 7.46 -9.17
N PHE A 199 8.41 7.46 -8.47
CA PHE A 199 7.47 8.59 -8.46
C PHE A 199 7.97 9.69 -7.52
N PRO A 200 7.54 10.96 -7.70
CA PRO A 200 7.81 12.00 -6.72
C PRO A 200 7.40 11.57 -5.31
N THR A 201 8.20 11.93 -4.32
CA THR A 201 7.87 11.64 -2.91
C THR A 201 6.56 12.29 -2.52
N VAL A 202 5.72 11.58 -1.78
CA VAL A 202 4.47 12.10 -1.23
C VAL A 202 4.56 12.27 0.28
N GLU A 203 3.83 13.25 0.80
CA GLU A 203 3.64 13.49 2.24
C GLU A 203 2.28 12.95 2.65
N MET A 204 2.25 12.01 3.60
CA MET A 204 1.02 11.41 4.10
C MET A 204 0.60 12.07 5.41
N VAL A 205 -0.69 12.38 5.53
CA VAL A 205 -1.30 12.88 6.77
C VAL A 205 -2.27 11.82 7.26
N PHE A 206 -2.05 11.37 8.49
CA PHE A 206 -2.86 10.33 9.11
C PHE A 206 -3.97 10.93 9.95
N HIS A 207 -5.11 10.23 9.96
CA HIS A 207 -6.19 10.55 10.87
C HIS A 207 -5.71 10.34 12.32
N PRO A 208 -5.89 11.32 13.23
CA PRO A 208 -5.28 11.29 14.56
C PRO A 208 -5.65 10.04 15.39
N ASP A 209 -6.86 9.50 15.19
CA ASP A 209 -7.40 8.43 16.03
C ASP A 209 -7.43 7.06 15.33
N LEU A 210 -7.31 7.00 13.99
CA LEU A 210 -7.59 5.79 13.22
C LEU A 210 -6.36 5.06 12.68
N ASN A 211 -5.19 5.69 12.74
CA ASN A 211 -3.96 5.20 12.12
C ASN A 211 -4.16 4.80 10.63
N LEU A 212 -4.97 5.58 9.93
CA LEU A 212 -5.25 5.48 8.50
C LEU A 212 -4.86 6.78 7.83
N VAL A 213 -4.30 6.71 6.63
CA VAL A 213 -4.05 7.91 5.82
C VAL A 213 -5.39 8.58 5.55
N ASP A 214 -5.53 9.82 5.99
CA ASP A 214 -6.69 10.68 5.73
C ASP A 214 -6.56 11.31 4.34
N TYR A 215 -5.44 12.00 4.11
CA TYR A 215 -5.07 12.55 2.81
C TYR A 215 -3.54 12.56 2.63
N LEU A 216 -3.11 12.85 1.42
CA LEU A 216 -1.70 13.05 1.10
C LEU A 216 -1.52 14.20 0.11
N PHE A 217 -0.29 14.72 0.04
CA PHE A 217 0.14 15.69 -0.96
C PHE A 217 1.25 15.11 -1.84
N ALA A 218 1.18 15.42 -3.13
CA ALA A 218 2.17 15.07 -4.14
C ALA A 218 2.51 16.31 -5.01
N PRO A 219 3.77 16.75 -5.07
CA PRO A 219 4.90 16.24 -4.31
C PRO A 219 4.85 16.62 -2.82
N ALA A 220 5.62 15.93 -1.99
CA ALA A 220 5.82 16.26 -0.58
C ALA A 220 6.47 17.64 -0.42
N GLN A 221 6.09 18.36 0.64
CA GLN A 221 6.69 19.66 0.97
C GLN A 221 7.93 19.45 1.84
N ILE A 222 9.02 19.09 1.19
CA ILE A 222 10.33 18.76 1.78
C ILE A 222 11.45 19.44 0.95
N SER A 223 12.65 19.50 1.52
CA SER A 223 13.80 20.01 0.78
C SER A 223 14.20 19.06 -0.37
N ALA A 224 14.82 19.60 -1.42
CA ALA A 224 15.32 18.79 -2.52
C ALA A 224 16.35 17.73 -2.06
N GLU A 225 17.07 17.97 -0.96
CA GLU A 225 17.99 17.01 -0.37
C GLU A 225 17.24 15.82 0.24
N VAL A 226 16.21 16.09 1.05
CA VAL A 226 15.36 15.06 1.67
C VAL A 226 14.66 14.24 0.58
N ASP A 227 14.15 14.88 -0.48
CA ASP A 227 13.52 14.16 -1.60
C ASP A 227 14.51 13.21 -2.29
N ARG A 228 15.74 13.67 -2.59
CA ARG A 228 16.78 12.80 -3.18
C ARG A 228 17.10 11.62 -2.29
N GLN A 229 17.23 11.83 -0.98
CA GLN A 229 17.53 10.77 -0.02
C GLN A 229 16.37 9.76 0.08
N ALA A 230 15.13 10.22 0.16
CA ALA A 230 13.94 9.36 0.19
C ALA A 230 13.86 8.47 -1.06
N GLN A 231 14.06 9.06 -2.24
CA GLN A 231 14.06 8.33 -3.51
C GLN A 231 15.26 7.35 -3.61
N ALA A 232 16.44 7.73 -3.11
CA ALA A 232 17.59 6.84 -3.09
C ALA A 232 17.37 5.61 -2.20
N ILE A 233 16.79 5.81 -1.00
CA ILE A 233 16.44 4.72 -0.09
C ILE A 233 15.40 3.79 -0.74
N ALA A 234 14.37 4.34 -1.39
CA ALA A 234 13.37 3.53 -2.08
C ALA A 234 13.98 2.70 -3.23
N ARG A 235 14.89 3.28 -4.03
CA ARG A 235 15.62 2.55 -5.08
C ARG A 235 16.47 1.44 -4.49
N GLN A 236 17.27 1.71 -3.47
CA GLN A 236 18.10 0.71 -2.78
C GLN A 236 17.25 -0.42 -2.21
N THR A 237 16.09 -0.09 -1.64
CA THR A 237 15.14 -1.08 -1.11
C THR A 237 14.62 -1.99 -2.22
N ALA A 238 14.20 -1.43 -3.36
CA ALA A 238 13.71 -2.21 -4.49
C ALA A 238 14.81 -3.08 -5.13
N GLU A 239 16.05 -2.59 -5.19
CA GLU A 239 17.22 -3.34 -5.64
C GLU A 239 17.55 -4.49 -4.70
N ALA A 240 17.56 -4.24 -3.38
CA ALA A 240 17.84 -5.26 -2.38
C ALA A 240 16.83 -6.42 -2.44
N PHE A 241 15.53 -6.12 -2.60
CA PHE A 241 14.51 -7.14 -2.82
C PHE A 241 14.62 -7.82 -4.19
N GLY A 242 15.24 -7.19 -5.17
CA GLY A 242 15.22 -7.64 -6.56
C GLY A 242 13.80 -7.70 -7.14
N ILE A 243 12.86 -6.93 -6.56
CA ILE A 243 11.43 -6.99 -6.93
C ILE A 243 11.20 -6.67 -8.40
N VAL A 244 10.21 -7.34 -9.00
CA VAL A 244 9.64 -6.98 -10.30
C VAL A 244 8.18 -6.56 -10.09
N GLY A 245 7.84 -5.36 -10.56
CA GLY A 245 6.56 -4.71 -10.29
C GLY A 245 6.76 -3.36 -9.62
N VAL A 246 5.77 -2.92 -8.84
CA VAL A 246 5.87 -1.71 -8.03
C VAL A 246 6.06 -2.08 -6.56
N LEU A 247 6.85 -1.26 -5.86
CA LEU A 247 7.06 -1.29 -4.42
C LEU A 247 6.73 0.08 -3.87
N ALA A 248 5.84 0.15 -2.91
CA ALA A 248 5.68 1.35 -2.09
C ALA A 248 6.59 1.25 -0.87
N VAL A 249 7.35 2.29 -0.60
CA VAL A 249 8.23 2.40 0.57
C VAL A 249 7.72 3.54 1.43
N GLU A 250 7.23 3.21 2.62
CA GLU A 250 6.80 4.19 3.63
C GLU A 250 7.98 4.58 4.51
N LEU A 251 8.13 5.86 4.74
CA LEU A 251 9.30 6.46 5.36
C LEU A 251 8.89 7.43 6.48
N PHE A 252 9.68 7.47 7.54
CA PHE A 252 9.65 8.55 8.52
C PHE A 252 10.78 9.55 8.24
N LEU A 253 10.44 10.82 8.10
CA LEU A 253 11.40 11.91 8.22
C LEU A 253 11.45 12.35 9.68
N THR A 254 12.56 12.08 10.36
CA THR A 254 12.72 12.46 11.77
C THR A 254 12.94 13.98 11.92
N LYS A 255 12.71 14.50 13.10
CA LYS A 255 13.01 15.91 13.45
C LYS A 255 14.49 16.26 13.33
N THR A 256 15.36 15.27 13.31
CA THR A 256 16.81 15.44 13.09
C THR A 256 17.20 15.38 11.62
N GLY A 257 16.24 15.17 10.70
CA GLY A 257 16.47 15.09 9.26
C GLY A 257 16.87 13.71 8.74
N GLU A 258 16.88 12.70 9.60
CA GLU A 258 17.14 11.30 9.21
C GLU A 258 15.90 10.69 8.54
N ILE A 259 16.09 9.82 7.55
CA ILE A 259 14.99 9.10 6.88
C ILE A 259 15.09 7.62 7.23
N LEU A 260 14.01 7.07 7.79
CA LEU A 260 13.90 5.68 8.21
C LEU A 260 12.76 4.96 7.48
N ILE A 261 12.99 3.75 7.02
CA ILE A 261 11.94 2.90 6.44
C ILE A 261 11.03 2.41 7.57
N ASN A 262 9.73 2.71 7.43
CA ASN A 262 8.69 2.15 8.28
C ASN A 262 8.32 0.73 7.80
N GLU A 263 7.71 0.64 6.63
CA GLU A 263 7.33 -0.62 6.00
C GLU A 263 7.30 -0.51 4.47
N VAL A 264 7.11 -1.64 3.81
CA VAL A 264 6.97 -1.69 2.35
C VAL A 264 5.77 -2.52 1.94
N ALA A 265 5.18 -2.17 0.77
CA ALA A 265 4.11 -2.93 0.15
C ALA A 265 4.50 -3.29 -1.30
N PRO A 266 4.53 -4.59 -1.67
CA PRO A 266 5.06 -5.07 -2.96
C PRO A 266 3.97 -5.08 -4.04
N ARG A 267 3.17 -4.03 -4.13
CA ARG A 267 1.99 -3.87 -5.00
C ARG A 267 1.62 -2.39 -5.13
N PRO A 268 0.69 -2.03 -6.04
CA PRO A 268 0.11 -0.69 -6.03
C PRO A 268 -0.40 -0.29 -4.65
N HIS A 269 -0.18 0.95 -4.26
CA HIS A 269 -0.42 1.43 -2.91
C HIS A 269 -1.30 2.68 -2.88
N ASN A 270 -1.96 2.91 -1.75
CA ASN A 270 -2.82 4.08 -1.53
C ASN A 270 -2.07 5.39 -1.77
N SER A 271 -0.81 5.47 -1.36
CA SER A 271 0.04 6.66 -1.58
C SER A 271 0.27 7.02 -3.06
N GLY A 272 -0.06 6.14 -3.99
CA GLY A 272 0.08 6.37 -5.43
C GLY A 272 -1.24 6.55 -6.18
N HIS A 273 -2.39 6.64 -5.51
CA HIS A 273 -3.68 6.75 -6.21
C HIS A 273 -3.81 8.04 -7.03
N HIS A 274 -3.25 9.15 -6.55
CA HIS A 274 -3.20 10.42 -7.27
C HIS A 274 -2.56 10.30 -8.66
N THR A 275 -1.66 9.34 -8.84
CA THR A 275 -0.93 9.15 -10.11
C THR A 275 -1.84 8.83 -11.29
N ILE A 276 -3.06 8.35 -11.05
CA ILE A 276 -4.07 8.10 -12.10
C ILE A 276 -4.40 9.40 -12.86
N ARG A 277 -4.38 10.55 -12.17
CA ARG A 277 -4.77 11.86 -12.73
C ARG A 277 -3.61 12.83 -12.84
N ALA A 278 -2.67 12.77 -11.91
CA ALA A 278 -1.65 13.81 -11.75
C ALA A 278 -0.31 13.49 -12.44
N ASN A 279 -0.07 12.27 -12.90
CA ASN A 279 1.20 11.85 -13.48
C ASN A 279 1.06 11.39 -14.94
N VAL A 280 2.16 11.45 -15.68
CA VAL A 280 2.24 10.96 -17.08
C VAL A 280 1.92 9.47 -17.17
N THR A 281 2.47 8.68 -16.25
CA THR A 281 2.19 7.24 -16.11
C THR A 281 1.69 6.99 -14.70
N SER A 282 0.58 6.29 -14.54
CA SER A 282 0.08 5.91 -13.22
C SER A 282 0.90 4.76 -12.62
N GLN A 283 0.86 4.59 -11.29
CA GLN A 283 1.48 3.43 -10.64
C GLN A 283 0.93 2.09 -11.16
N PHE A 284 -0.32 2.07 -11.58
CA PHE A 284 -1.00 0.87 -12.08
C PHE A 284 -0.50 0.50 -13.49
N GLU A 285 -0.39 1.47 -14.37
CA GLU A 285 0.23 1.28 -15.68
C GLU A 285 1.71 0.91 -15.54
N GLN A 286 2.42 1.56 -14.62
CA GLN A 286 3.82 1.27 -14.34
C GLN A 286 4.02 -0.16 -13.84
N HIS A 287 3.08 -0.68 -13.03
CA HIS A 287 3.09 -2.08 -12.60
C HIS A 287 2.97 -3.02 -13.80
N TRP A 288 2.04 -2.75 -14.73
CA TRP A 288 1.92 -3.54 -15.96
C TRP A 288 3.19 -3.48 -16.80
N ARG A 289 3.78 -2.31 -16.98
CA ARG A 289 5.05 -2.16 -17.70
C ARG A 289 6.15 -3.00 -17.08
N ALA A 290 6.26 -2.97 -15.75
CA ALA A 290 7.28 -3.71 -15.03
C ALA A 290 7.13 -5.24 -15.17
N ILE A 291 5.95 -5.80 -14.91
CA ILE A 291 5.74 -7.25 -14.93
C ILE A 291 5.66 -7.84 -16.35
N LEU A 292 5.33 -7.01 -17.34
CA LEU A 292 5.37 -7.39 -18.76
C LEU A 292 6.74 -7.16 -19.41
N ASN A 293 7.71 -6.71 -18.62
CA ASN A 293 9.08 -6.38 -19.05
C ASN A 293 9.12 -5.36 -20.20
N LEU A 294 8.22 -4.37 -20.14
CA LEU A 294 8.16 -3.24 -21.05
C LEU A 294 9.03 -2.09 -20.55
N PRO A 295 9.39 -1.11 -21.43
CA PRO A 295 10.05 0.11 -20.99
C PRO A 295 9.21 0.81 -19.92
N LEU A 296 9.85 1.19 -18.80
CA LEU A 296 9.17 1.93 -17.74
C LEU A 296 8.78 3.33 -18.23
N GLY A 297 7.57 3.77 -17.87
CA GLY A 297 7.02 5.06 -18.27
C GLY A 297 7.60 6.21 -17.46
N ASN A 298 7.42 7.42 -17.96
CA ASN A 298 7.77 8.64 -17.27
C ASN A 298 6.83 8.87 -16.07
N THR A 299 7.40 9.04 -14.89
CA THR A 299 6.67 9.23 -13.62
C THR A 299 6.45 10.69 -13.24
N MET A 300 6.80 11.63 -14.13
CA MET A 300 6.64 13.07 -13.88
C MET A 300 5.18 13.42 -13.60
N ALA A 301 4.96 14.29 -12.62
CA ALA A 301 3.66 14.88 -12.35
C ALA A 301 3.38 16.03 -13.31
N TYR A 302 2.16 16.14 -13.81
CA TYR A 302 1.69 17.30 -14.57
C TYR A 302 1.49 18.51 -13.69
N GLN A 303 1.04 18.24 -12.46
CA GLN A 303 0.58 19.24 -11.53
C GLN A 303 0.67 18.71 -10.09
N SER A 304 0.67 19.59 -9.10
CA SER A 304 0.52 19.18 -7.70
C SER A 304 -0.85 18.57 -7.46
N ALA A 305 -0.92 17.60 -6.57
CA ALA A 305 -2.15 16.91 -6.24
C ALA A 305 -2.28 16.63 -4.75
N ALA A 306 -3.51 16.58 -4.27
CA ALA A 306 -3.85 15.92 -3.01
C ALA A 306 -4.69 14.67 -3.33
N MET A 307 -4.52 13.61 -2.55
CA MET A 307 -5.42 12.45 -2.58
C MET A 307 -6.08 12.33 -1.21
N ILE A 308 -7.40 12.27 -1.21
CA ILE A 308 -8.23 12.20 -0.02
C ILE A 308 -8.93 10.83 0.00
N ASN A 309 -8.80 10.08 1.10
CA ASN A 309 -9.53 8.82 1.24
C ASN A 309 -11.01 9.08 1.53
N LEU A 310 -11.88 8.39 0.80
CA LEU A 310 -13.32 8.44 1.02
C LEU A 310 -13.72 7.23 1.86
N LEU A 311 -14.00 7.48 3.15
CA LEU A 311 -14.29 6.47 4.14
C LEU A 311 -15.78 6.40 4.47
N GLY A 312 -16.28 5.21 4.80
CA GLY A 312 -17.62 5.05 5.36
C GLY A 312 -17.73 5.78 6.70
N LYS A 313 -18.78 6.60 6.84
CA LYS A 313 -19.02 7.42 8.02
C LYS A 313 -19.30 6.56 9.26
N GLU A 314 -18.80 7.02 10.40
CA GLU A 314 -19.11 6.39 11.69
C GLU A 314 -20.60 6.32 11.95
N GLY A 315 -21.07 5.22 12.53
CA GLY A 315 -22.51 4.98 12.78
C GLY A 315 -23.29 4.45 11.57
N HIS A 316 -22.73 4.37 10.37
CA HIS A 316 -23.39 3.91 9.15
C HIS A 316 -22.88 2.54 8.70
N THR A 317 -23.77 1.54 8.65
CA THR A 317 -23.51 0.19 8.13
C THR A 317 -24.69 -0.29 7.29
N GLY A 318 -24.47 -0.54 5.99
CA GLY A 318 -25.52 -0.94 5.06
C GLY A 318 -25.22 -0.55 3.62
N PRO A 319 -26.23 -0.47 2.73
CA PRO A 319 -26.06 -0.02 1.35
C PRO A 319 -25.42 1.37 1.29
N ALA A 320 -24.36 1.49 0.46
CA ALA A 320 -23.61 2.73 0.37
C ALA A 320 -24.36 3.82 -0.38
N HIS A 321 -24.45 5.00 0.21
CA HIS A 321 -24.93 6.22 -0.42
C HIS A 321 -23.85 7.31 -0.32
N TYR A 322 -23.60 8.01 -1.44
CA TYR A 322 -22.60 9.07 -1.54
C TYR A 322 -23.32 10.43 -1.54
N GLU A 323 -23.55 10.96 -0.34
CA GLU A 323 -24.17 12.27 -0.14
C GLU A 323 -23.19 13.38 -0.56
N GLY A 324 -23.65 14.35 -1.37
CA GLY A 324 -22.82 15.46 -1.87
C GLY A 324 -22.01 15.15 -3.14
N LEU A 325 -22.15 13.96 -3.74
CA LEU A 325 -21.37 13.58 -4.94
C LEU A 325 -21.58 14.56 -6.12
N ASN A 326 -22.79 15.07 -6.32
CA ASN A 326 -23.08 16.01 -7.40
C ASN A 326 -22.35 17.33 -7.21
N ASP A 327 -22.30 17.85 -5.98
CA ASP A 327 -21.60 19.10 -5.65
C ASP A 327 -20.10 18.92 -5.82
N LEU A 328 -19.57 17.76 -5.38
CA LEU A 328 -18.17 17.41 -5.56
C LEU A 328 -17.76 17.35 -7.04
N LEU A 329 -18.61 16.77 -7.90
CA LEU A 329 -18.35 16.66 -9.34
C LEU A 329 -18.38 18.01 -10.05
N ALA A 330 -19.02 19.03 -9.48
CA ALA A 330 -19.03 20.39 -10.00
C ALA A 330 -17.75 21.19 -9.63
N MET A 331 -16.96 20.72 -8.69
CA MET A 331 -15.74 21.41 -8.24
C MET A 331 -14.60 21.28 -9.27
N PRO A 332 -13.98 22.38 -9.73
CA PRO A 332 -12.86 22.31 -10.66
C PRO A 332 -11.64 21.57 -10.06
N GLY A 333 -11.00 20.71 -10.86
CA GLY A 333 -9.80 19.98 -10.45
C GLY A 333 -10.05 18.83 -9.45
N VAL A 334 -11.31 18.47 -9.19
CA VAL A 334 -11.71 17.40 -8.28
C VAL A 334 -12.14 16.16 -9.05
N PHE A 335 -11.54 15.02 -8.77
CA PHE A 335 -11.74 13.76 -9.49
C PHE A 335 -12.05 12.63 -8.49
N PRO A 336 -13.32 12.36 -8.19
CA PRO A 336 -13.70 11.22 -7.35
C PRO A 336 -13.49 9.90 -8.10
N PHE A 337 -13.02 8.90 -7.38
CA PHE A 337 -12.89 7.52 -7.82
C PHE A 337 -13.63 6.61 -6.83
N LEU A 338 -14.77 6.10 -7.21
CA LEU A 338 -15.59 5.23 -6.37
C LEU A 338 -15.22 3.76 -6.60
N TYR A 339 -15.05 2.99 -5.51
CA TYR A 339 -14.60 1.59 -5.62
C TYR A 339 -15.71 0.60 -5.96
N GLY A 340 -16.97 1.05 -6.12
CA GLY A 340 -18.08 0.18 -6.50
C GLY A 340 -18.52 -0.81 -5.41
N LYS A 341 -18.11 -0.61 -4.17
CA LYS A 341 -18.52 -1.46 -3.04
C LYS A 341 -19.98 -1.18 -2.68
N ALA A 342 -20.84 -2.19 -2.77
CA ALA A 342 -22.28 -2.04 -2.51
C ALA A 342 -22.62 -1.69 -1.05
N MET A 343 -21.80 -2.17 -0.10
CA MET A 343 -22.03 -1.97 1.33
C MET A 343 -20.97 -1.08 1.93
N THR A 344 -21.35 -0.13 2.77
CA THR A 344 -20.45 0.64 3.61
C THR A 344 -20.46 0.16 5.07
N LYS A 345 -19.44 0.49 5.81
CA LYS A 345 -19.34 0.38 7.28
C LYS A 345 -18.32 1.42 7.76
N PRO A 346 -18.30 1.75 9.07
CA PRO A 346 -17.34 2.71 9.62
C PRO A 346 -15.92 2.48 9.13
N PHE A 347 -15.31 3.53 8.61
CA PHE A 347 -13.91 3.59 8.14
C PHE A 347 -13.55 2.65 6.99
N ARG A 348 -14.52 2.00 6.35
CA ARG A 348 -14.27 1.23 5.12
C ARG A 348 -13.88 2.19 4.00
N LYS A 349 -12.75 1.92 3.32
CA LYS A 349 -12.32 2.66 2.13
C LYS A 349 -13.33 2.40 1.00
N MET A 350 -14.10 3.42 0.64
CA MET A 350 -15.20 3.37 -0.35
C MET A 350 -14.84 4.05 -1.67
N GLY A 351 -13.80 4.87 -1.66
CA GLY A 351 -13.28 5.59 -2.80
C GLY A 351 -12.07 6.40 -2.42
N HIS A 352 -11.58 7.19 -3.35
CA HIS A 352 -10.66 8.29 -3.10
C HIS A 352 -11.00 9.47 -4.01
N ILE A 353 -10.52 10.64 -3.65
CA ILE A 353 -10.66 11.84 -4.44
C ILE A 353 -9.26 12.34 -4.76
N THR A 354 -8.96 12.57 -6.04
CA THR A 354 -7.78 13.31 -6.44
C THR A 354 -8.18 14.77 -6.66
N LEU A 355 -7.56 15.67 -5.94
CA LEU A 355 -7.67 17.11 -6.12
C LEU A 355 -6.38 17.60 -6.76
N MET A 356 -6.47 18.36 -7.85
CA MET A 356 -5.33 18.91 -8.58
C MET A 356 -5.38 20.43 -8.60
N ASP A 357 -4.24 21.06 -8.34
CA ASP A 357 -4.06 22.50 -8.47
C ASP A 357 -2.59 22.81 -8.81
N ALA A 358 -2.33 23.97 -9.41
CA ALA A 358 -0.96 24.41 -9.68
C ALA A 358 -0.23 24.83 -8.40
N ASP A 359 -0.98 25.32 -7.42
CA ASP A 359 -0.47 25.84 -6.16
C ASP A 359 -0.76 24.88 -4.99
N LEU A 360 0.30 24.47 -4.30
CA LEU A 360 0.21 23.53 -3.18
C LEU A 360 -0.50 24.15 -1.96
N GLU A 361 -0.37 25.44 -1.73
CA GLU A 361 -1.05 26.12 -0.61
C GLU A 361 -2.57 26.15 -0.85
N THR A 362 -2.99 26.43 -2.07
CA THR A 362 -4.39 26.31 -2.49
C THR A 362 -4.91 24.90 -2.30
N LEU A 363 -4.13 23.87 -2.65
CA LEU A 363 -4.51 22.47 -2.41
C LEU A 363 -4.77 22.19 -0.92
N ARG A 364 -3.91 22.68 -0.03
CA ARG A 364 -4.06 22.50 1.43
C ARG A 364 -5.36 23.09 1.96
N GLN A 365 -5.71 24.28 1.50
CA GLN A 365 -6.96 24.94 1.89
C GLN A 365 -8.19 24.20 1.37
N ARG A 366 -8.12 23.71 0.13
CA ARG A 366 -9.24 23.02 -0.53
C ARG A 366 -9.48 21.59 -0.03
N VAL A 367 -8.49 20.94 0.59
CA VAL A 367 -8.69 19.57 1.15
C VAL A 367 -9.85 19.54 2.13
N ALA A 368 -9.92 20.48 3.08
CA ALA A 368 -11.00 20.55 4.07
C ALA A 368 -12.36 20.83 3.42
N GLU A 369 -12.41 21.69 2.40
CA GLU A 369 -13.62 21.95 1.62
C GLU A 369 -14.13 20.68 0.93
N VAL A 370 -13.25 19.95 0.24
CA VAL A 370 -13.58 18.71 -0.47
C VAL A 370 -14.00 17.59 0.49
N GLN A 371 -13.32 17.45 1.65
CA GLN A 371 -13.73 16.50 2.68
C GLN A 371 -15.11 16.82 3.25
N GLY A 372 -15.44 18.11 3.43
CA GLY A 372 -16.74 18.55 3.93
C GLY A 372 -17.88 18.40 2.91
N ALA A 373 -17.57 18.33 1.61
CA ALA A 373 -18.56 18.29 0.54
C ALA A 373 -19.18 16.91 0.31
N ILE A 374 -18.56 15.82 0.80
CA ILE A 374 -19.02 14.45 0.53
C ILE A 374 -18.97 13.57 1.77
N GLN A 375 -19.99 12.72 1.91
CA GLN A 375 -20.03 11.70 2.95
C GLN A 375 -20.49 10.36 2.38
N VAL A 376 -19.98 9.26 2.93
CA VAL A 376 -20.44 7.90 2.59
C VAL A 376 -21.28 7.38 3.76
N ILE A 377 -22.58 7.39 3.56
CA ILE A 377 -23.60 7.05 4.57
C ILE A 377 -24.46 5.88 4.12
N THR A 378 -25.45 5.51 4.94
CA THR A 378 -26.59 4.66 4.57
C THR A 378 -27.84 5.50 4.64
N LEU A 379 -28.76 5.29 3.69
CA LEU A 379 -30.11 5.88 3.72
C LEU A 379 -30.99 5.13 4.70
#